data_ea316a186d85921ce6c1dce7ef9d91fc
#
_entry.id   ea316a186d85921ce6c1dce7ef9d91fc
#
_cell.length_a   1.000
_cell.length_b   1.000
_cell.length_c   1.000
_cell.angle_alpha   90.00
_cell.angle_beta   90.00
_cell.angle_gamma   90.00
#
_symmetry.space_group_name_H-M   'P 1'
#
loop_
_entity.id
_entity.type
_entity.pdbx_description
1 polymer ?
#
loop_
_entity_poly.entity_id
_entity_poly.type
_entity_poly.pdbx_seq_one_letter_code
_entity_poly.pdbx_strand_id
1 'polypeptide(L)'
;VTVLAGALLEQAEKLLDRGLHPVSIAEGFEKAAEVCIKHLEEIGDEVKFTKEDTTPLTDTAMTTLSSKIINVYKRKMAQIAVDAVLAVADLDNKDVNFDMIKMEGKVGGRLEETELIHGIVIDKEMSHPQMPKPITDAKMCILTCPFEPPKPKTKHKLDITSKEAYEALHKQEQDYFVDMVQKCKDSGANLVICQWGFDDEANHLLLQNELPAVRWVGGVELELIAIATGGRIVPRFSELTPEKLGAAEDEACGERARPCRRRVAAALAGSAAEQRKWGAPEVRQR
;
A
#
# COMPACT_ATOMS: atom_id res chain seq x y z
N VAL A 1 -21.85 9.94 -20.19
CA VAL A 1 -22.04 11.20 -19.45
C VAL A 1 -21.91 12.40 -20.37
N THR A 2 -20.79 12.61 -21.08
CA THR A 2 -20.56 13.80 -21.93
C THR A 2 -21.62 13.97 -23.02
N VAL A 3 -22.00 12.89 -23.70
CA VAL A 3 -23.05 12.92 -24.76
C VAL A 3 -24.41 13.30 -24.17
N LEU A 4 -24.75 12.77 -23.00
CA LEU A 4 -25.98 13.12 -22.30
C LEU A 4 -26.01 14.60 -21.91
N ALA A 5 -24.92 15.10 -21.34
CA ALA A 5 -24.77 16.51 -21.00
C ALA A 5 -24.93 17.42 -22.23
N GLY A 6 -24.29 17.05 -23.35
CA GLY A 6 -24.43 17.77 -24.62
C GLY A 6 -25.88 17.81 -25.13
N ALA A 7 -26.58 16.66 -25.07
CA ALA A 7 -27.97 16.59 -25.49
C ALA A 7 -28.90 17.45 -24.59
N LEU A 8 -28.66 17.48 -23.27
CA LEU A 8 -29.40 18.33 -22.35
C LEU A 8 -29.16 19.81 -22.62
N LEU A 9 -27.92 20.20 -22.90
CA LEU A 9 -27.56 21.60 -23.24
C LEU A 9 -28.20 22.03 -24.56
N GLU A 10 -28.23 21.17 -25.57
CA GLU A 10 -28.93 21.45 -26.84
C GLU A 10 -30.44 21.71 -26.63
N GLN A 11 -31.09 20.93 -25.73
CA GLN A 11 -32.48 21.19 -25.39
C GLN A 11 -32.64 22.47 -24.58
N ALA A 12 -31.70 22.78 -23.69
CA ALA A 12 -31.71 24.02 -22.93
C ALA A 12 -31.60 25.25 -23.85
N GLU A 13 -30.76 25.21 -24.87
CA GLU A 13 -30.64 26.28 -25.89
C GLU A 13 -31.99 26.52 -26.57
N LYS A 14 -32.69 25.48 -27.03
CA LYS A 14 -34.00 25.58 -27.65
C LYS A 14 -35.07 26.19 -26.72
N LEU A 15 -34.94 25.96 -25.42
CA LEU A 15 -35.86 26.56 -24.41
C LEU A 15 -35.52 28.02 -24.15
N LEU A 16 -34.26 28.39 -24.15
CA LEU A 16 -33.81 29.79 -24.06
C LEU A 16 -34.29 30.62 -25.25
N ASP A 17 -34.23 30.07 -26.45
CA ASP A 17 -34.74 30.73 -27.66
C ASP A 17 -36.24 30.98 -27.61
N ARG A 18 -36.99 30.18 -26.87
CA ARG A 18 -38.40 30.40 -26.58
C ARG A 18 -38.68 31.43 -25.50
N GLY A 19 -37.64 32.03 -24.93
CA GLY A 19 -37.73 33.08 -23.91
C GLY A 19 -37.85 32.58 -22.47
N LEU A 20 -37.60 31.31 -22.18
CA LEU A 20 -37.54 30.79 -20.82
C LEU A 20 -36.27 31.24 -20.09
N HIS A 21 -36.44 31.61 -18.83
CA HIS A 21 -35.30 32.06 -18.03
C HIS A 21 -34.38 30.89 -17.68
N PRO A 22 -33.04 31.08 -17.72
CA PRO A 22 -32.07 30.00 -17.45
C PRO A 22 -32.26 29.32 -16.10
N VAL A 23 -32.60 30.07 -15.07
CA VAL A 23 -32.85 29.54 -13.72
C VAL A 23 -34.05 28.58 -13.71
N SER A 24 -35.12 28.91 -14.42
CA SER A 24 -36.29 28.02 -14.51
C SER A 24 -36.01 26.73 -15.27
N ILE A 25 -35.07 26.77 -16.24
CA ILE A 25 -34.62 25.58 -16.95
C ILE A 25 -33.80 24.70 -16.02
N ALA A 26 -32.91 25.30 -15.22
CA ALA A 26 -32.10 24.56 -14.24
C ALA A 26 -32.97 23.88 -13.18
N GLU A 27 -33.94 24.62 -12.60
CA GLU A 27 -34.94 24.05 -11.66
C GLU A 27 -35.76 22.90 -12.29
N GLY A 28 -36.08 23.03 -13.57
CA GLY A 28 -36.77 21.97 -14.32
C GLY A 28 -35.89 20.71 -14.46
N PHE A 29 -34.62 20.86 -14.74
CA PHE A 29 -33.69 19.72 -14.81
C PHE A 29 -33.48 19.06 -13.43
N GLU A 30 -33.38 19.82 -12.35
CA GLU A 30 -33.27 19.26 -11.00
C GLU A 30 -34.50 18.41 -10.64
N LYS A 31 -35.69 18.93 -10.87
CA LYS A 31 -36.96 18.17 -10.66
C LYS A 31 -37.03 16.92 -11.56
N ALA A 32 -36.62 17.04 -12.80
CA ALA A 32 -36.56 15.90 -13.71
C ALA A 32 -35.58 14.84 -13.23
N ALA A 33 -34.43 15.24 -12.69
CA ALA A 33 -33.46 14.32 -12.12
C ALA A 33 -34.04 13.54 -10.93
N GLU A 34 -34.76 14.20 -10.02
CA GLU A 34 -35.42 13.52 -8.90
C GLU A 34 -36.42 12.46 -9.36
N VAL A 35 -37.22 12.78 -10.38
CA VAL A 35 -38.21 11.84 -10.95
C VAL A 35 -37.48 10.67 -11.63
N CYS A 36 -36.43 10.95 -12.40
CA CYS A 36 -35.63 9.91 -13.07
C CYS A 36 -34.98 8.97 -12.06
N ILE A 37 -34.41 9.50 -10.97
CA ILE A 37 -33.80 8.67 -9.93
C ILE A 37 -34.83 7.72 -9.31
N LYS A 38 -35.99 8.22 -8.90
CA LYS A 38 -37.05 7.37 -8.35
C LYS A 38 -37.48 6.29 -9.32
N HIS A 39 -37.63 6.64 -10.58
CA HIS A 39 -38.05 5.67 -11.60
C HIS A 39 -36.94 4.62 -11.86
N LEU A 40 -35.70 5.02 -11.82
CA LEU A 40 -34.55 4.07 -11.96
C LEU A 40 -34.48 3.09 -10.77
N GLU A 41 -34.82 3.55 -9.56
CA GLU A 41 -34.93 2.67 -8.39
C GLU A 41 -36.10 1.67 -8.53
N GLU A 42 -37.23 2.08 -9.11
CA GLU A 42 -38.38 1.21 -9.33
C GLU A 42 -38.17 0.14 -10.41
N ILE A 43 -37.43 0.47 -11.48
CA ILE A 43 -37.16 -0.45 -12.61
C ILE A 43 -35.84 -1.22 -12.45
N GLY A 44 -35.04 -0.89 -11.42
CA GLY A 44 -33.76 -1.51 -11.15
C GLY A 44 -33.91 -2.98 -10.74
N ASP A 45 -33.12 -3.86 -11.36
CA ASP A 45 -33.05 -5.25 -10.97
C ASP A 45 -32.08 -5.43 -9.81
N GLU A 46 -32.53 -6.08 -8.72
CA GLU A 46 -31.68 -6.45 -7.60
C GLU A 46 -30.88 -7.70 -7.93
N VAL A 47 -29.57 -7.60 -8.00
CA VAL A 47 -28.68 -8.72 -8.23
C VAL A 47 -28.12 -9.20 -6.88
N LYS A 48 -28.43 -10.43 -6.50
CA LYS A 48 -27.91 -11.06 -5.28
C LYS A 48 -26.65 -11.84 -5.61
N PHE A 49 -25.63 -11.65 -4.79
CA PHE A 49 -24.36 -12.37 -4.89
C PHE A 49 -24.01 -13.00 -3.53
N THR A 50 -23.17 -14.03 -3.58
CA THR A 50 -22.61 -14.68 -2.39
C THR A 50 -21.09 -14.75 -2.53
N LYS A 51 -20.39 -15.06 -1.44
CA LYS A 51 -18.94 -15.29 -1.50
C LYS A 51 -18.54 -16.42 -2.43
N GLU A 52 -19.41 -17.40 -2.60
CA GLU A 52 -19.17 -18.58 -3.44
C GLU A 52 -19.51 -18.33 -4.91
N ASP A 53 -20.50 -17.47 -5.18
CA ASP A 53 -20.91 -17.11 -6.55
C ASP A 53 -20.67 -15.61 -6.79
N THR A 54 -19.50 -15.32 -7.37
CA THR A 54 -19.07 -13.96 -7.74
C THR A 54 -19.38 -13.62 -9.20
N THR A 55 -20.04 -14.55 -9.94
CA THR A 55 -20.36 -14.36 -11.36
C THR A 55 -21.13 -13.07 -11.63
N PRO A 56 -22.20 -12.72 -10.88
CA PRO A 56 -22.95 -11.50 -11.12
C PRO A 56 -22.12 -10.23 -10.94
N LEU A 57 -21.19 -10.23 -9.96
CA LEU A 57 -20.26 -9.11 -9.75
C LEU A 57 -19.29 -8.96 -10.91
N THR A 58 -18.75 -10.09 -11.39
CA THR A 58 -17.83 -10.12 -12.52
C THR A 58 -18.51 -9.63 -13.81
N ASP A 59 -19.75 -10.01 -14.06
CA ASP A 59 -20.52 -9.56 -15.23
C ASP A 59 -20.81 -8.06 -15.17
N THR A 60 -21.16 -7.55 -13.99
CA THR A 60 -21.35 -6.11 -13.75
C THR A 60 -20.03 -5.35 -13.98
N ALA A 61 -18.93 -5.86 -13.45
CA ALA A 61 -17.61 -5.27 -13.65
C ALA A 61 -17.21 -5.29 -15.15
N MET A 62 -17.46 -6.39 -15.88
CA MET A 62 -17.20 -6.46 -17.32
C MET A 62 -18.01 -5.44 -18.11
N THR A 63 -19.26 -5.21 -17.73
CA THR A 63 -20.10 -4.19 -18.35
C THR A 63 -19.51 -2.81 -18.17
N THR A 64 -19.08 -2.48 -16.96
CA THR A 64 -18.43 -1.21 -16.63
C THR A 64 -17.11 -1.03 -17.39
N LEU A 65 -16.30 -2.07 -17.51
CA LEU A 65 -14.99 -2.04 -18.18
C LEU A 65 -15.10 -2.03 -19.72
N SER A 66 -16.24 -2.35 -20.28
CA SER A 66 -16.44 -2.42 -21.74
C SER A 66 -16.21 -1.09 -22.47
N SER A 67 -16.38 0.04 -21.80
CA SER A 67 -16.14 1.39 -22.33
C SER A 67 -14.72 1.92 -22.05
N LYS A 68 -13.82 1.11 -21.51
CA LYS A 68 -12.48 1.52 -21.09
C LYS A 68 -11.40 0.95 -22.02
N ILE A 69 -10.18 1.48 -21.91
CA ILE A 69 -9.01 1.03 -22.70
C ILE A 69 -8.74 -0.47 -22.51
N ILE A 70 -9.08 -1.01 -21.34
CA ILE A 70 -8.89 -2.42 -20.96
C ILE A 70 -9.96 -3.37 -21.50
N ASN A 71 -10.85 -2.89 -22.40
CA ASN A 71 -11.95 -3.69 -22.95
C ASN A 71 -11.51 -5.04 -23.56
N VAL A 72 -10.32 -5.10 -24.16
CA VAL A 72 -9.78 -6.35 -24.75
C VAL A 72 -9.58 -7.44 -23.68
N TYR A 73 -9.18 -7.06 -22.47
CA TYR A 73 -8.90 -7.96 -21.34
C TYR A 73 -9.93 -7.82 -20.22
N LYS A 74 -11.12 -7.30 -20.53
CA LYS A 74 -12.15 -6.96 -19.54
C LYS A 74 -12.49 -8.08 -18.57
N ARG A 75 -12.55 -9.34 -19.04
CA ARG A 75 -12.89 -10.48 -18.19
C ARG A 75 -11.84 -10.73 -17.12
N LYS A 76 -10.54 -10.72 -17.48
CA LYS A 76 -9.46 -10.88 -16.52
C LYS A 76 -9.41 -9.73 -15.53
N MET A 77 -9.54 -8.50 -16.02
CA MET A 77 -9.54 -7.31 -15.18
C MET A 77 -10.76 -7.23 -14.26
N ALA A 78 -11.93 -7.66 -14.74
CA ALA A 78 -13.13 -7.76 -13.90
C ALA A 78 -12.94 -8.77 -12.77
N GLN A 79 -12.37 -9.94 -13.07
CA GLN A 79 -12.07 -10.93 -12.05
C GLN A 79 -11.10 -10.38 -10.99
N ILE A 80 -9.97 -9.78 -11.43
CA ILE A 80 -9.00 -9.14 -10.52
C ILE A 80 -9.67 -8.08 -9.65
N ALA A 81 -10.53 -7.25 -10.22
CA ALA A 81 -11.23 -6.20 -9.47
C ALA A 81 -12.19 -6.77 -8.42
N VAL A 82 -12.95 -7.80 -8.78
CA VAL A 82 -13.88 -8.48 -7.85
C VAL A 82 -13.11 -9.18 -6.75
N ASP A 83 -12.06 -9.93 -7.08
CA ASP A 83 -11.24 -10.64 -6.10
C ASP A 83 -10.54 -9.68 -5.14
N ALA A 84 -10.03 -8.53 -5.65
CA ALA A 84 -9.40 -7.51 -4.83
C ALA A 84 -10.39 -6.87 -3.83
N VAL A 85 -11.60 -6.54 -4.29
CA VAL A 85 -12.64 -5.96 -3.43
C VAL A 85 -13.10 -6.97 -2.37
N LEU A 86 -13.33 -8.22 -2.76
CA LEU A 86 -13.78 -9.26 -1.83
C LEU A 86 -12.71 -9.64 -0.79
N ALA A 87 -11.43 -9.50 -1.13
CA ALA A 87 -10.33 -9.72 -0.18
C ALA A 87 -10.32 -8.70 0.97
N VAL A 88 -10.80 -7.47 0.71
CA VAL A 88 -10.81 -6.36 1.69
C VAL A 88 -12.20 -6.13 2.29
N ALA A 89 -13.26 -6.67 1.65
CA ALA A 89 -14.64 -6.41 2.05
C ALA A 89 -14.99 -7.03 3.41
N ASP A 90 -15.56 -6.23 4.29
CA ASP A 90 -16.29 -6.68 5.47
C ASP A 90 -17.79 -6.84 5.11
N LEU A 91 -18.19 -8.06 4.80
CA LEU A 91 -19.55 -8.35 4.38
C LEU A 91 -20.57 -8.30 5.54
N ASP A 92 -20.09 -8.43 6.78
CA ASP A 92 -20.94 -8.39 7.96
C ASP A 92 -21.42 -6.94 8.21
N ASN A 93 -20.51 -5.99 8.07
CA ASN A 93 -20.77 -4.55 8.18
C ASN A 93 -21.16 -3.89 6.85
N LYS A 94 -21.06 -4.63 5.73
CA LYS A 94 -21.28 -4.12 4.36
C LYS A 94 -20.38 -2.92 4.02
N ASP A 95 -19.14 -2.99 4.44
CA ASP A 95 -18.15 -1.94 4.27
C ASP A 95 -16.93 -2.44 3.49
N VAL A 96 -16.32 -1.56 2.72
CA VAL A 96 -15.11 -1.83 1.94
C VAL A 96 -14.13 -0.67 2.07
N ASN A 97 -12.99 -0.93 2.67
CA ASN A 97 -11.92 0.07 2.76
C ASN A 97 -11.05 0.02 1.51
N PHE A 98 -11.28 0.95 0.56
CA PHE A 98 -10.52 1.04 -0.68
C PHE A 98 -9.06 1.46 -0.48
N ASP A 99 -8.71 2.11 0.63
CA ASP A 99 -7.33 2.52 0.92
C ASP A 99 -6.39 1.31 1.12
N MET A 100 -6.96 0.14 1.40
CA MET A 100 -6.21 -1.12 1.50
C MET A 100 -5.91 -1.76 0.13
N ILE A 101 -6.52 -1.27 -0.95
CA ILE A 101 -6.27 -1.76 -2.31
C ILE A 101 -5.26 -0.86 -3.01
N LYS A 102 -4.00 -1.29 -3.04
CA LYS A 102 -2.94 -0.54 -3.71
C LYS A 102 -2.81 -0.96 -5.17
N MET A 103 -2.92 0.00 -6.08
CA MET A 103 -2.67 -0.21 -7.51
C MET A 103 -1.32 0.33 -7.90
N GLU A 104 -0.45 -0.54 -8.42
CA GLU A 104 0.87 -0.18 -8.91
C GLU A 104 0.95 -0.40 -10.42
N GLY A 105 1.34 0.64 -11.16
CA GLY A 105 1.59 0.56 -12.60
C GLY A 105 3.08 0.50 -12.89
N LYS A 106 3.52 -0.45 -13.72
CA LYS A 106 4.92 -0.56 -14.13
C LYS A 106 5.05 -0.62 -15.64
N VAL A 107 5.97 0.15 -16.18
CA VAL A 107 6.27 0.19 -17.62
C VAL A 107 7.09 -1.04 -18.02
N GLY A 108 6.80 -1.62 -19.17
CA GLY A 108 7.62 -2.66 -19.81
C GLY A 108 7.02 -4.07 -19.82
N GLY A 109 5.71 -4.22 -19.57
CA GLY A 109 4.97 -5.47 -19.72
C GLY A 109 3.77 -5.31 -20.64
N ARG A 110 3.00 -6.38 -20.81
CA ARG A 110 1.71 -6.36 -21.49
C ARG A 110 0.59 -6.20 -20.47
N LEU A 111 -0.51 -5.60 -20.87
CA LEU A 111 -1.68 -5.41 -20.00
C LEU A 111 -2.28 -6.74 -19.51
N GLU A 112 -2.18 -7.79 -20.33
CA GLU A 112 -2.59 -9.15 -19.96
C GLU A 112 -1.74 -9.79 -18.84
N GLU A 113 -0.55 -9.26 -18.55
CA GLU A 113 0.32 -9.73 -17.47
C GLU A 113 -0.04 -9.10 -16.11
N THR A 114 -1.06 -8.23 -16.06
CA THR A 114 -1.58 -7.68 -14.81
C THR A 114 -2.11 -8.82 -13.94
N GLU A 115 -1.71 -8.83 -12.68
CA GLU A 115 -2.09 -9.85 -11.71
C GLU A 115 -2.48 -9.24 -10.37
N LEU A 116 -3.30 -9.94 -9.61
CA LEU A 116 -3.62 -9.62 -8.23
C LEU A 116 -2.60 -10.32 -7.32
N ILE A 117 -1.99 -9.54 -6.44
CA ILE A 117 -1.07 -10.04 -5.41
C ILE A 117 -1.77 -9.89 -4.06
N HIS A 118 -1.97 -11.02 -3.37
CA HIS A 118 -2.45 -11.01 -1.99
C HIS A 118 -1.29 -10.70 -1.05
N GLY A 119 -1.14 -9.42 -0.71
CA GLY A 119 -0.02 -8.95 0.09
C GLY A 119 0.35 -7.51 -0.27
N ILE A 120 1.53 -7.07 0.16
CA ILE A 120 2.00 -5.71 -0.08
C ILE A 120 3.20 -5.73 -1.02
N VAL A 121 3.11 -4.96 -2.10
CA VAL A 121 4.22 -4.72 -3.02
C VAL A 121 4.90 -3.40 -2.65
N ILE A 122 6.19 -3.46 -2.39
CA ILE A 122 7.02 -2.29 -2.12
C ILE A 122 7.88 -2.04 -3.37
N ASP A 123 7.70 -0.90 -4.03
CA ASP A 123 8.52 -0.53 -5.20
C ASP A 123 9.87 0.06 -4.75
N LYS A 124 10.59 -0.72 -3.95
CA LYS A 124 11.93 -0.42 -3.45
C LYS A 124 12.86 -1.62 -3.68
N GLU A 125 14.14 -1.33 -3.79
CA GLU A 125 15.18 -2.36 -3.86
C GLU A 125 15.81 -2.56 -2.48
N MET A 126 16.46 -3.72 -2.29
CA MET A 126 17.34 -3.94 -1.14
C MET A 126 18.40 -2.83 -1.07
N SER A 127 18.78 -2.44 0.13
CA SER A 127 19.73 -1.36 0.37
C SER A 127 21.10 -1.61 -0.28
N HIS A 128 21.46 -2.89 -0.46
CA HIS A 128 22.66 -3.29 -1.16
C HIS A 128 22.36 -4.39 -2.20
N PRO A 129 22.94 -4.33 -3.42
CA PRO A 129 22.65 -5.28 -4.50
C PRO A 129 23.02 -6.74 -4.19
N GLN A 130 23.96 -6.97 -3.28
CA GLN A 130 24.44 -8.31 -2.88
C GLN A 130 23.58 -8.95 -1.78
N MET A 131 22.63 -8.22 -1.20
CA MET A 131 21.72 -8.80 -0.21
C MET A 131 20.82 -9.86 -0.84
N PRO A 132 20.53 -10.97 -0.11
CA PRO A 132 19.63 -12.01 -0.60
C PRO A 132 18.25 -11.43 -0.84
N LYS A 133 17.63 -11.81 -1.96
CA LYS A 133 16.30 -11.33 -2.34
C LYS A 133 15.17 -12.22 -1.82
N PRO A 134 15.26 -13.57 -1.95
CA PRO A 134 14.28 -14.46 -1.34
C PRO A 134 14.60 -14.60 0.16
N ILE A 135 13.65 -14.30 1.01
CA ILE A 135 13.74 -14.47 2.46
C ILE A 135 12.54 -15.32 2.86
N THR A 136 12.81 -16.54 3.34
CA THR A 136 11.79 -17.43 3.87
C THR A 136 11.54 -17.12 5.34
N ASP A 137 10.30 -17.27 5.79
CA ASP A 137 9.88 -17.00 7.17
C ASP A 137 10.36 -15.61 7.65
N ALA A 138 10.03 -14.58 6.89
CA ALA A 138 10.50 -13.24 7.16
C ALA A 138 9.97 -12.72 8.50
N LYS A 139 10.89 -12.44 9.43
CA LYS A 139 10.65 -11.70 10.67
C LYS A 139 11.22 -10.31 10.49
N MET A 140 10.34 -9.35 10.29
CA MET A 140 10.76 -8.01 9.92
C MET A 140 10.66 -7.03 11.07
N CYS A 141 11.70 -6.23 11.24
CA CYS A 141 11.62 -5.05 12.07
C CYS A 141 11.25 -3.82 11.23
N ILE A 142 10.25 -3.09 11.66
CA ILE A 142 9.69 -1.92 10.97
C ILE A 142 10.14 -0.67 11.74
N LEU A 143 11.04 0.10 11.12
CA LEU A 143 11.72 1.22 11.78
C LEU A 143 11.35 2.56 11.15
N THR A 144 11.11 3.56 12.00
CA THR A 144 11.01 4.96 11.59
C THR A 144 12.24 5.78 11.98
N CYS A 145 13.21 5.17 12.65
CA CYS A 145 14.50 5.81 12.95
C CYS A 145 15.52 5.52 11.84
N PRO A 146 16.35 6.51 11.44
CA PRO A 146 17.43 6.29 10.48
C PRO A 146 18.56 5.46 11.10
N PHE A 147 19.28 4.71 10.27
CA PHE A 147 20.56 4.10 10.62
C PHE A 147 21.68 5.14 10.48
N GLU A 148 21.62 6.15 11.31
CA GLU A 148 22.58 7.25 11.38
C GLU A 148 22.89 7.55 12.86
N PRO A 149 24.08 8.10 13.15
CA PRO A 149 24.38 8.57 14.49
C PRO A 149 23.41 9.67 14.91
N PRO A 150 23.07 9.79 16.19
CA PRO A 150 22.16 10.82 16.67
C PRO A 150 22.74 12.20 16.44
N LYS A 151 22.05 13.02 15.65
CA LYS A 151 22.44 14.41 15.39
C LYS A 151 21.80 15.33 16.43
N PRO A 152 22.58 16.14 17.17
CA PRO A 152 22.02 17.10 18.12
C PRO A 152 21.19 18.16 17.37
N LYS A 153 20.07 18.57 17.95
CA LYS A 153 19.19 19.61 17.36
C LYS A 153 19.83 21.00 17.30
N THR A 154 20.79 21.25 18.16
CA THR A 154 21.55 22.49 18.21
C THR A 154 22.95 22.29 17.62
N LYS A 155 23.45 23.33 16.93
CA LYS A 155 24.82 23.29 16.40
C LYS A 155 25.82 23.38 17.53
N HIS A 156 26.52 22.28 17.78
CA HIS A 156 27.66 22.24 18.68
C HIS A 156 28.94 22.14 17.86
N LYS A 157 30.01 22.78 18.34
CA LYS A 157 31.36 22.59 17.83
C LYS A 157 32.12 21.79 18.87
N LEU A 158 32.77 20.73 18.44
CA LEU A 158 33.68 19.94 19.27
C LEU A 158 35.11 20.37 18.89
N ASP A 159 35.84 20.94 19.84
CA ASP A 159 37.24 21.25 19.67
C ASP A 159 38.07 20.03 20.11
N ILE A 160 38.58 19.29 19.14
CA ILE A 160 39.40 18.10 19.37
C ILE A 160 40.87 18.55 19.32
N THR A 161 41.53 18.51 20.45
CA THR A 161 42.92 19.01 20.61
C THR A 161 43.96 17.89 20.63
N SER A 162 43.56 16.63 20.77
CA SER A 162 44.50 15.48 20.81
C SER A 162 44.12 14.38 19.80
N LYS A 163 45.11 13.67 19.34
CA LYS A 163 44.96 12.51 18.44
C LYS A 163 44.14 11.40 19.09
N GLU A 164 44.36 11.14 20.37
CA GLU A 164 43.69 10.10 21.14
C GLU A 164 42.18 10.41 21.30
N ALA A 165 41.82 11.69 21.48
CA ALA A 165 40.44 12.11 21.55
C ALA A 165 39.71 11.94 20.22
N TYR A 166 40.39 12.16 19.08
CA TYR A 166 39.84 11.93 17.76
C TYR A 166 39.61 10.43 17.50
N GLU A 167 40.59 9.60 17.80
CA GLU A 167 40.50 8.14 17.65
C GLU A 167 39.39 7.55 18.54
N ALA A 168 39.24 8.05 19.76
CA ALA A 168 38.19 7.65 20.68
C ALA A 168 36.79 8.01 20.16
N LEU A 169 36.63 9.22 19.59
CA LEU A 169 35.35 9.66 18.99
C LEU A 169 34.98 8.82 17.76
N HIS A 170 35.95 8.58 16.88
CA HIS A 170 35.73 7.74 15.69
C HIS A 170 35.35 6.30 16.08
N LYS A 171 36.02 5.74 17.08
CA LYS A 171 35.66 4.43 17.60
C LYS A 171 34.25 4.40 18.22
N GLN A 172 33.87 5.44 18.96
CA GLN A 172 32.53 5.54 19.52
C GLN A 172 31.45 5.60 18.45
N GLU A 173 31.70 6.28 17.34
CA GLU A 173 30.79 6.31 16.18
C GLU A 173 30.63 4.93 15.54
N GLN A 174 31.74 4.21 15.33
CA GLN A 174 31.71 2.83 14.81
C GLN A 174 30.98 1.88 15.77
N ASP A 175 31.29 1.94 17.08
CA ASP A 175 30.63 1.12 18.09
C ASP A 175 29.10 1.38 18.12
N TYR A 176 28.66 2.62 17.82
CA TYR A 176 27.26 2.96 17.72
C TYR A 176 26.55 2.28 16.56
N PHE A 177 27.18 2.24 15.37
CA PHE A 177 26.62 1.51 14.22
C PHE A 177 26.51 0.01 14.49
N VAL A 178 27.54 -0.58 15.09
CA VAL A 178 27.55 -1.99 15.49
C VAL A 178 26.42 -2.28 16.47
N ASP A 179 26.22 -1.42 17.47
CA ASP A 179 25.15 -1.57 18.48
C ASP A 179 23.74 -1.52 17.83
N MET A 180 23.52 -0.64 16.84
CA MET A 180 22.25 -0.57 16.11
C MET A 180 21.94 -1.87 15.37
N VAL A 181 22.93 -2.40 14.64
CA VAL A 181 22.75 -3.64 13.87
C VAL A 181 22.59 -4.84 14.82
N GLN A 182 23.35 -4.85 15.92
CA GLN A 182 23.24 -5.91 16.93
C GLN A 182 21.88 -5.96 17.58
N LYS A 183 21.28 -4.81 17.91
CA LYS A 183 19.92 -4.72 18.45
C LYS A 183 18.87 -5.29 17.48
N CYS A 184 19.02 -5.06 16.20
CA CYS A 184 18.16 -5.69 15.19
C CYS A 184 18.31 -7.22 15.18
N LYS A 185 19.52 -7.74 15.29
CA LYS A 185 19.78 -9.19 15.36
C LYS A 185 19.26 -9.82 16.66
N ASP A 186 19.49 -9.16 17.78
CA ASP A 186 19.07 -9.64 19.09
C ASP A 186 17.54 -9.74 19.23
N SER A 187 16.81 -8.92 18.48
CA SER A 187 15.35 -9.05 18.38
C SER A 187 14.90 -10.30 17.61
N GLY A 188 15.80 -10.94 16.88
CA GLY A 188 15.49 -12.10 16.02
C GLY A 188 14.95 -11.73 14.63
N ALA A 189 15.11 -10.48 14.21
CA ALA A 189 14.71 -10.04 12.87
C ALA A 189 15.68 -10.58 11.81
N ASN A 190 15.15 -11.02 10.67
CA ASN A 190 15.90 -11.44 9.48
C ASN A 190 15.65 -10.50 8.29
N LEU A 191 14.84 -9.45 8.46
CA LEU A 191 14.60 -8.40 7.47
C LEU A 191 14.41 -7.06 8.21
N VAL A 192 15.00 -6.01 7.67
CA VAL A 192 14.87 -4.64 8.19
C VAL A 192 14.13 -3.78 7.18
N ILE A 193 13.08 -3.12 7.61
CA ILE A 193 12.33 -2.15 6.80
C ILE A 193 12.41 -0.79 7.51
N CYS A 194 12.93 0.22 6.80
CA CYS A 194 13.15 1.53 7.37
C CYS A 194 12.53 2.64 6.52
N GLN A 195 11.94 3.63 7.19
CA GLN A 195 11.38 4.81 6.53
C GLN A 195 12.46 5.74 5.96
N TRP A 196 13.60 5.80 6.65
CA TRP A 196 14.69 6.70 6.30
C TRP A 196 15.85 5.99 5.58
N GLY A 197 16.85 6.76 5.21
CA GLY A 197 18.08 6.25 4.62
C GLY A 197 18.98 5.54 5.63
N PHE A 198 20.01 4.90 5.07
CA PHE A 198 21.09 4.30 5.84
C PHE A 198 22.39 5.06 5.51
N ASP A 199 23.22 5.24 6.51
CA ASP A 199 24.61 5.60 6.30
C ASP A 199 25.35 4.46 5.60
N ASP A 200 26.40 4.78 4.83
CA ASP A 200 27.15 3.77 4.09
C ASP A 200 27.82 2.73 5.01
N GLU A 201 28.30 3.16 6.17
CA GLU A 201 28.86 2.27 7.19
C GLU A 201 27.80 1.30 7.73
N ALA A 202 26.62 1.81 8.08
CA ALA A 202 25.49 0.98 8.52
C ALA A 202 25.08 -0.04 7.45
N ASN A 203 25.06 0.38 6.19
CA ASN A 203 24.71 -0.49 5.07
C ASN A 203 25.75 -1.62 4.88
N HIS A 204 27.03 -1.31 5.05
CA HIS A 204 28.11 -2.30 5.01
C HIS A 204 28.00 -3.32 6.17
N LEU A 205 27.75 -2.84 7.37
CA LEU A 205 27.54 -3.70 8.55
C LEU A 205 26.29 -4.59 8.43
N LEU A 206 25.20 -4.09 7.87
CA LEU A 206 24.02 -4.89 7.58
C LEU A 206 24.33 -6.02 6.61
N LEU A 207 25.12 -5.73 5.55
CA LEU A 207 25.56 -6.74 4.60
C LEU A 207 26.47 -7.79 5.24
N GLN A 208 27.48 -7.38 6.02
CA GLN A 208 28.39 -8.29 6.72
C GLN A 208 27.65 -9.21 7.71
N ASN A 209 26.60 -8.69 8.32
CA ASN A 209 25.80 -9.44 9.26
C ASN A 209 24.67 -10.27 8.62
N GLU A 210 24.65 -10.34 7.28
CA GLU A 210 23.63 -11.08 6.50
C GLU A 210 22.20 -10.66 6.85
N LEU A 211 22.01 -9.39 7.18
CA LEU A 211 20.72 -8.81 7.53
C LEU A 211 20.17 -7.95 6.37
N PRO A 212 19.34 -8.52 5.51
CA PRO A 212 18.74 -7.79 4.41
C PRO A 212 17.96 -6.59 4.91
N ALA A 213 18.03 -5.48 4.19
CA ALA A 213 17.39 -4.25 4.59
C ALA A 213 16.83 -3.49 3.39
N VAL A 214 15.68 -2.85 3.59
CA VAL A 214 15.02 -1.96 2.63
C VAL A 214 14.92 -0.57 3.23
N ARG A 215 15.38 0.43 2.49
CA ARG A 215 15.39 1.83 2.91
C ARG A 215 14.37 2.66 2.13
N TRP A 216 14.04 3.84 2.65
CA TRP A 216 13.14 4.82 2.01
C TRP A 216 11.74 4.28 1.74
N VAL A 217 11.21 3.49 2.64
CA VAL A 217 9.83 3.02 2.58
C VAL A 217 8.90 4.12 3.08
N GLY A 218 7.88 4.47 2.31
CA GLY A 218 6.94 5.53 2.67
C GLY A 218 6.20 5.24 3.97
N GLY A 219 5.77 6.30 4.68
CA GLY A 219 5.06 6.15 5.96
C GLY A 219 3.78 5.34 5.83
N VAL A 220 2.97 5.62 4.80
CA VAL A 220 1.74 4.87 4.49
C VAL A 220 2.04 3.40 4.17
N GLU A 221 3.14 3.14 3.44
CA GLU A 221 3.57 1.77 3.14
C GLU A 221 3.98 1.01 4.40
N LEU A 222 4.67 1.69 5.35
CA LEU A 222 5.02 1.09 6.64
C LEU A 222 3.77 0.73 7.47
N GLU A 223 2.76 1.58 7.46
CA GLU A 223 1.49 1.30 8.14
C GLU A 223 0.80 0.07 7.57
N LEU A 224 0.72 -0.02 6.24
CA LEU A 224 0.16 -1.19 5.56
C LEU A 224 0.96 -2.47 5.86
N ILE A 225 2.31 -2.38 5.86
CA ILE A 225 3.18 -3.50 6.21
C ILE A 225 2.93 -3.93 7.67
N ALA A 226 2.84 -2.98 8.60
CA ALA A 226 2.58 -3.29 9.99
C ALA A 226 1.23 -3.98 10.19
N ILE A 227 0.18 -3.52 9.51
CA ILE A 227 -1.16 -4.13 9.54
C ILE A 227 -1.12 -5.56 8.98
N ALA A 228 -0.48 -5.75 7.82
CA ALA A 228 -0.49 -7.03 7.14
C ALA A 228 0.38 -8.10 7.85
N THR A 229 1.48 -7.70 8.50
CA THR A 229 2.41 -8.61 9.18
C THR A 229 2.11 -8.79 10.66
N GLY A 230 1.19 -7.99 11.21
CA GLY A 230 0.95 -7.94 12.66
C GLY A 230 2.11 -7.30 13.45
N GLY A 231 3.11 -6.74 12.78
CA GLY A 231 4.24 -6.06 13.40
C GLY A 231 3.88 -4.68 13.95
N ARG A 232 4.79 -4.11 14.73
CA ARG A 232 4.66 -2.75 15.24
C ARG A 232 5.77 -1.86 14.71
N ILE A 233 5.42 -0.63 14.35
CA ILE A 233 6.37 0.40 13.95
C ILE A 233 7.16 0.85 15.17
N VAL A 234 8.49 0.78 15.08
CA VAL A 234 9.40 1.08 16.19
C VAL A 234 10.18 2.37 15.90
N PRO A 235 10.05 3.40 16.75
CA PRO A 235 10.71 4.68 16.54
C PRO A 235 12.16 4.73 17.07
N ARG A 236 12.61 3.75 17.82
CA ARG A 236 13.96 3.70 18.43
C ARG A 236 14.47 2.28 18.52
N PHE A 237 15.74 2.06 18.25
CA PHE A 237 16.37 0.74 18.37
C PHE A 237 16.30 0.15 19.79
N SER A 238 16.29 0.99 20.82
CA SER A 238 16.16 0.54 22.22
C SER A 238 14.80 -0.05 22.57
N GLU A 239 13.78 0.22 21.74
CA GLU A 239 12.41 -0.26 21.96
C GLU A 239 12.11 -1.52 21.14
N LEU A 240 13.09 -2.01 20.37
CA LEU A 240 12.93 -3.20 19.55
C LEU A 240 12.89 -4.45 20.44
N THR A 241 11.81 -5.21 20.31
CA THR A 241 11.58 -6.47 21.03
C THR A 241 11.05 -7.53 20.06
N PRO A 242 11.27 -8.82 20.32
CA PRO A 242 10.76 -9.90 19.46
C PRO A 242 9.25 -9.86 19.22
N GLU A 243 8.49 -9.37 20.19
CA GLU A 243 7.01 -9.26 20.14
C GLU A 243 6.52 -8.17 19.15
N LYS A 244 7.41 -7.25 18.76
CA LYS A 244 7.09 -6.16 17.84
C LYS A 244 7.42 -6.48 16.40
N LEU A 245 8.05 -7.62 16.16
CA LEU A 245 8.39 -8.05 14.79
C LEU A 245 7.13 -8.42 14.02
N GLY A 246 7.11 -8.03 12.74
CA GLY A 246 6.12 -8.54 11.81
C GLY A 246 6.56 -9.88 11.25
N ALA A 247 5.62 -10.78 11.03
CA ALA A 247 5.87 -12.08 10.42
C ALA A 247 5.23 -12.13 9.02
N ALA A 248 5.97 -12.70 8.06
CA ALA A 248 5.46 -12.97 6.72
C ALA A 248 5.93 -14.34 6.27
N GLU A 249 4.99 -15.16 5.82
CA GLU A 249 5.26 -16.40 5.13
C GLU A 249 5.57 -16.10 3.67
N ASP A 250 6.60 -16.73 3.12
CA ASP A 250 7.01 -16.53 1.74
C ASP A 250 6.21 -17.46 0.82
N GLU A 251 5.18 -16.95 0.18
CA GLU A 251 4.52 -17.66 -0.91
C GLU A 251 4.78 -17.06 -2.29
N ALA A 252 5.67 -16.13 -2.47
CA ALA A 252 5.77 -15.57 -3.81
C ALA A 252 7.10 -14.99 -4.23
N CYS A 253 8.03 -15.83 -4.48
CA CYS A 253 8.90 -15.64 -5.63
C CYS A 253 8.66 -16.78 -6.61
N GLY A 254 7.49 -16.78 -7.27
CA GLY A 254 7.19 -17.77 -8.31
C GLY A 254 8.26 -17.75 -9.39
N GLU A 255 8.81 -18.92 -9.72
CA GLU A 255 9.82 -19.20 -10.73
C GLU A 255 9.48 -18.73 -12.16
N ARG A 256 8.41 -17.95 -12.36
CA ARG A 256 8.00 -17.43 -13.66
C ARG A 256 8.31 -15.96 -13.89
N ALA A 257 9.05 -15.31 -13.03
CA ALA A 257 9.55 -13.97 -13.29
C ALA A 257 10.68 -14.04 -14.30
N ARG A 258 10.35 -13.99 -15.59
CA ARG A 258 11.30 -13.57 -16.63
C ARG A 258 11.89 -12.23 -16.21
N PRO A 259 13.13 -11.89 -16.62
CA PRO A 259 13.91 -10.81 -16.02
C PRO A 259 13.32 -9.43 -16.36
N CYS A 260 12.25 -9.06 -15.70
CA CYS A 260 11.73 -7.70 -15.67
C CYS A 260 11.96 -7.15 -14.26
N ARG A 261 13.13 -6.58 -14.06
CA ARG A 261 13.58 -5.69 -12.99
C ARG A 261 12.86 -5.80 -11.64
N ARG A 262 13.51 -6.60 -10.75
CA ARG A 262 13.69 -6.40 -9.29
C ARG A 262 12.51 -5.80 -8.52
N ARG A 263 11.65 -6.65 -8.00
CA ARG A 263 10.66 -6.31 -6.98
C ARG A 263 10.97 -7.10 -5.72
N VAL A 264 10.99 -6.44 -4.58
CA VAL A 264 10.79 -7.11 -3.29
C VAL A 264 9.28 -7.23 -3.15
N ALA A 265 8.72 -8.35 -3.55
CA ALA A 265 7.36 -8.71 -3.22
C ALA A 265 7.42 -9.45 -1.89
N ALA A 266 7.14 -8.79 -0.79
CA ALA A 266 6.75 -9.46 0.42
C ALA A 266 5.27 -9.82 0.26
N ALA A 267 4.99 -11.05 -0.15
CA ALA A 267 3.62 -11.56 -0.16
C ALA A 267 3.20 -11.81 1.29
N LEU A 268 2.26 -11.03 1.75
CA LEU A 268 1.77 -11.07 3.12
C LEU A 268 0.37 -11.66 3.09
N ALA A 269 0.28 -12.98 3.15
CA ALA A 269 -0.98 -13.68 3.38
C ALA A 269 -1.30 -13.66 4.88
N GLY A 270 -1.87 -12.55 5.36
CA GLY A 270 -2.55 -12.54 6.64
C GLY A 270 -3.92 -13.19 6.47
N SER A 271 -4.17 -14.32 7.15
CA SER A 271 -5.49 -14.96 7.12
C SER A 271 -6.55 -13.99 7.68
N ALA A 272 -7.67 -13.83 6.98
CA ALA A 272 -8.83 -13.03 7.40
C ALA A 272 -9.40 -13.41 8.79
N ALA A 273 -8.92 -14.51 9.38
CA ALA A 273 -9.29 -14.96 10.72
C ALA A 273 -8.55 -14.21 11.85
N GLU A 274 -7.37 -13.66 11.60
CA GLU A 274 -6.59 -12.92 12.61
C GLU A 274 -6.95 -11.43 12.67
N GLN A 275 -7.45 -10.86 11.58
CA GLN A 275 -7.90 -9.45 11.53
C GLN A 275 -9.10 -9.18 12.48
N ARG A 276 -9.86 -10.20 12.89
CA ARG A 276 -11.00 -10.05 13.80
C ARG A 276 -10.63 -9.88 15.28
N LYS A 277 -9.35 -9.96 15.65
CA LYS A 277 -8.90 -9.80 17.06
C LYS A 277 -8.55 -8.37 17.46
N TRP A 278 -8.45 -7.46 16.50
CA TRP A 278 -8.13 -6.07 16.80
C TRP A 278 -9.35 -5.20 16.54
N GLY A 279 -10.11 -4.94 17.62
CA GLY A 279 -11.24 -4.02 17.60
C GLY A 279 -10.78 -2.65 17.06
N ALA A 280 -11.51 -2.15 16.07
CA ALA A 280 -11.36 -0.80 15.58
C ALA A 280 -11.55 0.20 16.74
N PRO A 281 -10.73 1.27 16.84
CA PRO A 281 -10.98 2.30 17.84
C PRO A 281 -12.29 3.00 17.51
N GLU A 282 -13.21 3.00 18.49
CA GLU A 282 -14.44 3.81 18.45
C GLU A 282 -14.07 5.29 18.23
N VAL A 283 -14.34 5.79 17.05
CA VAL A 283 -14.34 7.24 16.81
C VAL A 283 -15.64 7.79 17.36
N ARG A 284 -15.63 8.28 18.60
CA ARG A 284 -16.70 9.14 19.11
C ARG A 284 -16.65 10.47 18.36
N GLN A 285 -17.65 10.70 17.53
CA GLN A 285 -17.97 12.03 17.02
C GLN A 285 -18.43 12.92 18.19
N ARG A 286 -17.79 14.06 18.34
CA ARG A 286 -18.36 15.27 18.98
C ARG A 286 -18.54 16.34 17.93
#